data_45b944684b94ce7315008073fd05607d
#
_entry.id   45b944684b94ce7315008073fd05607d
#
_cell.length_a   1.000
_cell.length_b   1.000
_cell.length_c   1.000
_cell.angle_alpha   90.00
_cell.angle_beta   90.00
_cell.angle_gamma   90.00
#
_symmetry.space_group_name_H-M   'P 1'
#
loop_
_entity.id
_entity.type
_entity.pdbx_description
1 polymer ?
#
loop_
_entity_poly.entity_id
_entity_poly.type
_entity_poly.pdbx_seq_one_letter_code
_entity_poly.pdbx_strand_id
1 'polypeptide(L)'
;MSTEPSSHHLDVPGGRLYYEVRGSGPLLMVIGQPMTSAPFAPLADLLAEDHTVVTYDPHGLGASTTEDPSRDVTPEVQADGLARLIDAVGDGTADVFGSSGGAVTALALAARHPDRVGTVITHEPPVCELLPDAPHVRTAVDDAVDTYREYGSGAAWGKFASLVVHEGPVTEAGPAPATWPPPGASGESAENSGDEAAPEASAKQQADDELFFLRMLKPFTRYEPPVGVLRSAGRRVVVAVGGASGAEIARRSAEALAERLGTPPAVFPGDHGGFMADPGAFAVTIRQVLAESR
;
A
#
# COMPACT_ATOMS: atom_id res chain seq x y z
N MET A 1 5.93 16.70 23.48
CA MET A 1 4.46 16.74 23.34
C MET A 1 4.03 15.33 23.08
N SER A 2 2.88 14.87 23.62
CA SER A 2 2.41 13.50 23.38
C SER A 2 2.19 13.29 21.89
N THR A 3 2.78 12.24 21.34
CA THR A 3 2.60 11.83 19.93
C THR A 3 1.43 10.88 19.77
N GLU A 4 0.55 10.77 20.78
CA GLU A 4 -0.65 9.95 20.64
C GLU A 4 -1.50 10.43 19.49
N PRO A 5 -1.88 9.53 18.57
CA PRO A 5 -2.69 9.89 17.42
C PRO A 5 -4.09 10.32 17.85
N SER A 6 -4.65 11.30 17.17
CA SER A 6 -6.08 11.54 17.22
C SER A 6 -6.77 10.68 16.16
N SER A 7 -7.69 9.82 16.60
CA SER A 7 -8.43 8.90 15.73
C SER A 7 -9.77 9.49 15.30
N HIS A 8 -10.09 9.34 14.02
CA HIS A 8 -11.26 9.94 13.41
C HIS A 8 -11.93 8.99 12.41
N HIS A 9 -13.12 9.37 11.98
CA HIS A 9 -13.81 8.72 10.87
C HIS A 9 -14.34 9.77 9.90
N LEU A 10 -14.34 9.42 8.61
CA LEU A 10 -14.89 10.23 7.53
C LEU A 10 -15.86 9.40 6.71
N ASP A 11 -17.11 9.86 6.59
CA ASP A 11 -18.07 9.25 5.69
C ASP A 11 -17.70 9.59 4.24
N VAL A 12 -17.59 8.56 3.40
CA VAL A 12 -17.27 8.66 1.98
C VAL A 12 -18.30 7.86 1.17
N PRO A 13 -18.46 8.11 -0.14
CA PRO A 13 -19.33 7.29 -0.95
C PRO A 13 -18.95 5.80 -0.87
N GLY A 14 -19.91 4.97 -0.46
CA GLY A 14 -19.75 3.54 -0.34
C GLY A 14 -19.17 3.05 0.99
N GLY A 15 -18.98 3.93 2.00
CA GLY A 15 -18.52 3.50 3.33
C GLY A 15 -18.00 4.61 4.21
N ARG A 16 -17.16 4.23 5.15
CA ARG A 16 -16.59 5.13 6.16
C ARG A 16 -15.11 4.81 6.37
N LEU A 17 -14.24 5.80 6.24
CA LEU A 17 -12.80 5.67 6.45
C LEU A 17 -12.44 5.96 7.90
N TYR A 18 -11.65 5.08 8.51
CA TYR A 18 -10.92 5.33 9.74
C TYR A 18 -9.57 5.94 9.40
N TYR A 19 -9.16 6.95 10.15
CA TYR A 19 -7.84 7.57 10.00
C TYR A 19 -7.33 8.14 11.31
N GLU A 20 -6.00 8.29 11.37
CA GLU A 20 -5.28 8.85 12.49
C GLU A 20 -4.47 10.05 12.04
N VAL A 21 -4.45 11.08 12.88
CA VAL A 21 -3.69 12.32 12.64
C VAL A 21 -2.64 12.50 13.75
N ARG A 22 -1.41 12.79 13.34
CA ARG A 22 -0.27 13.04 14.23
C ARG A 22 0.45 14.32 13.83
N GLY A 23 1.04 15.02 14.81
CA GLY A 23 1.93 16.16 14.60
C GLY A 23 1.25 17.41 14.08
N SER A 24 2.06 18.31 13.52
CA SER A 24 1.60 19.58 12.92
C SER A 24 2.63 20.04 11.89
N GLY A 25 2.17 20.66 10.80
CA GLY A 25 2.99 21.13 9.70
C GLY A 25 2.35 20.82 8.34
N PRO A 26 3.13 20.77 7.26
CA PRO A 26 2.62 20.35 5.95
C PRO A 26 1.97 18.98 6.00
N LEU A 27 0.87 18.80 5.26
CA LEU A 27 0.13 17.54 5.27
C LEU A 27 0.88 16.45 4.49
N LEU A 28 1.09 15.31 5.15
CA LEU A 28 1.69 14.10 4.58
C LEU A 28 0.78 12.90 4.82
N MET A 29 0.32 12.29 3.74
CA MET A 29 -0.38 11.01 3.80
C MET A 29 0.63 9.86 3.79
N VAL A 30 0.52 8.91 4.72
CA VAL A 30 1.34 7.68 4.78
C VAL A 30 0.40 6.50 4.66
N ILE A 31 0.42 5.82 3.52
CA ILE A 31 -0.62 4.87 3.14
C ILE A 31 -0.07 3.52 2.67
N GLY A 32 -0.75 2.45 3.04
CA GLY A 32 -0.49 1.08 2.60
C GLY A 32 -1.75 0.38 2.12
N GLN A 33 -1.57 -0.82 1.57
CA GLN A 33 -2.66 -1.76 1.29
C GLN A 33 -2.07 -3.14 0.95
N PRO A 34 -2.60 -4.24 1.50
CA PRO A 34 -3.77 -4.32 2.40
C PRO A 34 -3.49 -3.86 3.84
N MET A 35 -2.28 -3.40 4.11
CA MET A 35 -1.90 -2.90 5.43
C MET A 35 -2.79 -1.74 5.87
N THR A 36 -3.22 -1.77 7.12
CA THR A 36 -3.94 -0.70 7.80
C THR A 36 -2.97 0.38 8.32
N SER A 37 -3.46 1.33 9.11
CA SER A 37 -2.68 2.39 9.75
C SER A 37 -1.61 1.87 10.72
N ALA A 38 -1.89 0.79 11.44
CA ALA A 38 -1.06 0.32 12.55
C ALA A 38 0.41 -0.01 12.17
N PRO A 39 0.73 -0.74 11.08
CA PRO A 39 2.11 -0.99 10.68
C PRO A 39 2.93 0.27 10.36
N PHE A 40 2.25 1.38 10.04
CA PHE A 40 2.90 2.65 9.72
C PHE A 40 3.09 3.56 10.95
N ALA A 41 2.55 3.22 12.12
CA ALA A 41 2.59 4.06 13.30
C ALA A 41 4.02 4.50 13.69
N PRO A 42 5.05 3.61 13.75
CA PRO A 42 6.40 4.02 14.08
C PRO A 42 7.00 5.04 13.09
N LEU A 43 6.74 4.86 11.79
CA LEU A 43 7.18 5.79 10.75
C LEU A 43 6.42 7.12 10.86
N ALA A 44 5.12 7.07 11.07
CA ALA A 44 4.26 8.24 11.21
C ALA A 44 4.62 9.10 12.42
N ASP A 45 4.96 8.47 13.56
CA ASP A 45 5.41 9.18 14.77
C ASP A 45 6.68 9.98 14.53
N LEU A 46 7.63 9.42 13.79
CA LEU A 46 8.88 10.12 13.42
C LEU A 46 8.60 11.27 12.45
N LEU A 47 7.77 11.06 11.43
CA LEU A 47 7.44 12.12 10.47
C LEU A 47 6.59 13.24 11.08
N ALA A 48 5.85 12.94 12.15
CA ALA A 48 5.03 13.90 12.89
C ALA A 48 5.84 14.99 13.64
N GLU A 49 7.16 14.86 13.69
CA GLU A 49 8.02 15.91 14.26
C GLU A 49 7.95 17.23 13.48
N ASP A 50 7.70 17.16 12.17
CA ASP A 50 7.71 18.31 11.26
C ASP A 50 6.56 18.32 10.22
N HIS A 51 5.66 17.32 10.27
CA HIS A 51 4.49 17.20 9.39
C HIS A 51 3.19 16.96 10.18
N THR A 52 2.07 17.33 9.60
CA THR A 52 0.78 16.72 9.93
C THR A 52 0.70 15.41 9.18
N VAL A 53 0.86 14.29 9.88
CA VAL A 53 0.87 12.96 9.27
C VAL A 53 -0.48 12.31 9.42
N VAL A 54 -1.02 11.80 8.31
CA VAL A 54 -2.27 11.04 8.28
C VAL A 54 -1.99 9.63 7.81
N THR A 55 -2.35 8.66 8.66
CA THR A 55 -2.47 7.24 8.30
C THR A 55 -3.94 6.86 8.25
N TYR A 56 -4.32 5.85 7.47
CA TYR A 56 -5.71 5.43 7.37
C TYR A 56 -5.81 3.92 7.16
N ASP A 57 -6.97 3.39 7.46
CA ASP A 57 -7.31 2.03 7.08
C ASP A 57 -7.98 2.06 5.70
N PRO A 58 -7.54 1.25 4.74
CA PRO A 58 -8.13 1.21 3.41
C PRO A 58 -9.62 0.89 3.46
N HIS A 59 -10.36 1.37 2.47
CA HIS A 59 -11.82 1.21 2.39
C HIS A 59 -12.24 -0.25 2.61
N GLY A 60 -13.03 -0.50 3.65
CA GLY A 60 -13.53 -1.80 4.05
C GLY A 60 -12.58 -2.65 4.90
N LEU A 61 -11.29 -2.26 5.06
CA LEU A 61 -10.32 -2.97 5.90
C LEU A 61 -10.17 -2.32 7.28
N GLY A 62 -9.69 -3.09 8.27
CA GLY A 62 -9.42 -2.60 9.61
C GLY A 62 -10.64 -1.99 10.26
N ALA A 63 -10.54 -0.75 10.74
CA ALA A 63 -11.64 0.02 11.31
C ALA A 63 -12.45 0.80 10.25
N SER A 64 -12.05 0.78 8.98
CA SER A 64 -12.86 1.29 7.87
C SER A 64 -13.96 0.31 7.48
N THR A 65 -15.06 0.84 6.93
CA THR A 65 -16.21 0.03 6.52
C THR A 65 -16.52 0.20 5.05
N THR A 66 -17.25 -0.77 4.47
CA THR A 66 -17.89 -0.66 3.16
C THR A 66 -19.38 -0.92 3.29
N GLU A 67 -20.21 -0.21 2.51
CA GLU A 67 -21.66 -0.43 2.47
C GLU A 67 -22.04 -1.69 1.70
N ASP A 68 -21.20 -2.08 0.72
CA ASP A 68 -21.43 -3.24 -0.12
C ASP A 68 -20.13 -4.06 -0.28
N PRO A 69 -19.92 -5.08 0.57
CA PRO A 69 -18.71 -5.91 0.51
C PRO A 69 -18.63 -6.80 -0.73
N SER A 70 -19.70 -6.85 -1.55
CA SER A 70 -19.69 -7.60 -2.80
C SER A 70 -19.06 -6.84 -3.97
N ARG A 71 -18.87 -5.53 -3.85
CA ARG A 71 -18.28 -4.68 -4.88
C ARG A 71 -16.76 -4.68 -4.80
N ASP A 72 -16.14 -4.60 -5.97
CA ASP A 72 -14.69 -4.45 -6.04
C ASP A 72 -14.25 -3.09 -5.47
N VAL A 73 -13.21 -3.11 -4.65
CA VAL A 73 -12.54 -1.94 -4.14
C VAL A 73 -11.32 -1.71 -5.03
N THR A 74 -11.46 -0.80 -6.00
CA THR A 74 -10.41 -0.50 -6.97
C THR A 74 -9.47 0.60 -6.49
N PRO A 75 -8.28 0.77 -7.11
CA PRO A 75 -7.40 1.90 -6.81
C PRO A 75 -8.09 3.25 -6.95
N GLU A 76 -9.02 3.39 -7.90
CA GLU A 76 -9.78 4.62 -8.12
C GLU A 76 -10.76 4.92 -6.98
N VAL A 77 -11.44 3.89 -6.45
CA VAL A 77 -12.33 4.04 -5.28
C VAL A 77 -11.53 4.50 -4.06
N GLN A 78 -10.36 3.90 -3.82
CA GLN A 78 -9.47 4.32 -2.76
C GLN A 78 -8.98 5.76 -2.97
N ALA A 79 -8.57 6.11 -4.18
CA ALA A 79 -8.10 7.46 -4.53
C ALA A 79 -9.18 8.52 -4.31
N ASP A 80 -10.43 8.24 -4.70
CA ASP A 80 -11.55 9.16 -4.49
C ASP A 80 -11.85 9.35 -2.97
N GLY A 81 -11.70 8.30 -2.17
CA GLY A 81 -11.77 8.36 -0.71
C GLY A 81 -10.65 9.21 -0.09
N LEU A 82 -9.41 8.99 -0.54
CA LEU A 82 -8.25 9.77 -0.07
C LEU A 82 -8.33 11.25 -0.45
N ALA A 83 -8.81 11.59 -1.64
CA ALA A 83 -9.00 12.99 -2.02
C ALA A 83 -9.95 13.70 -1.05
N ARG A 84 -11.04 13.03 -0.63
CA ARG A 84 -11.96 13.57 0.38
C ARG A 84 -11.31 13.66 1.76
N LEU A 85 -10.45 12.71 2.11
CA LEU A 85 -9.72 12.74 3.37
C LEU A 85 -8.74 13.92 3.41
N ILE A 86 -8.02 14.19 2.33
CA ILE A 86 -7.15 15.36 2.18
C ILE A 86 -7.95 16.65 2.36
N ASP A 87 -9.13 16.76 1.72
CA ASP A 87 -10.01 17.92 1.87
C ASP A 87 -10.55 18.08 3.31
N ALA A 88 -10.73 16.99 4.05
CA ALA A 88 -11.27 17.02 5.41
C ALA A 88 -10.21 17.40 6.47
N VAL A 89 -8.94 17.09 6.22
CA VAL A 89 -7.85 17.27 7.22
C VAL A 89 -7.00 18.50 6.93
N GLY A 90 -6.83 18.89 5.66
CA GLY A 90 -5.88 19.93 5.25
C GLY A 90 -6.47 21.04 4.40
N ASP A 91 -5.60 21.90 3.92
CA ASP A 91 -5.93 23.03 3.06
C ASP A 91 -6.01 22.66 1.55
N GLY A 92 -6.31 21.40 1.26
CA GLY A 92 -6.61 20.91 -0.08
C GLY A 92 -5.47 20.24 -0.84
N THR A 93 -4.23 20.24 -0.33
CA THR A 93 -3.10 19.49 -0.93
C THR A 93 -2.29 18.75 0.12
N ALA A 94 -1.78 17.55 -0.25
CA ALA A 94 -0.92 16.74 0.59
C ALA A 94 0.26 16.18 -0.21
N ASP A 95 1.41 16.03 0.43
CA ASP A 95 2.42 15.08 -0.02
C ASP A 95 1.96 13.66 0.34
N VAL A 96 2.33 12.67 -0.46
CA VAL A 96 1.86 11.30 -0.29
C VAL A 96 3.03 10.33 -0.34
N PHE A 97 3.18 9.50 0.69
CA PHE A 97 4.00 8.29 0.66
C PHE A 97 3.06 7.09 0.64
N GLY A 98 3.11 6.31 -0.43
CA GLY A 98 2.37 5.06 -0.57
C GLY A 98 3.31 3.87 -0.72
N SER A 99 3.04 2.76 -0.01
CA SER A 99 3.80 1.51 -0.11
C SER A 99 2.91 0.38 -0.61
N SER A 100 3.45 -0.46 -1.51
CA SER A 100 2.76 -1.63 -2.07
C SER A 100 1.44 -1.25 -2.75
N GLY A 101 0.31 -1.84 -2.39
CA GLY A 101 -1.02 -1.44 -2.87
C GLY A 101 -1.36 0.02 -2.55
N GLY A 102 -0.84 0.58 -1.44
CA GLY A 102 -0.95 2.02 -1.15
C GLY A 102 -0.23 2.89 -2.18
N ALA A 103 0.88 2.41 -2.75
CA ALA A 103 1.56 3.09 -3.86
C ALA A 103 0.72 3.08 -5.14
N VAL A 104 -0.02 1.99 -5.40
CA VAL A 104 -0.99 1.94 -6.52
C VAL A 104 -2.13 2.94 -6.31
N THR A 105 -2.65 3.02 -5.07
CA THR A 105 -3.64 4.05 -4.70
C THR A 105 -3.10 5.47 -4.89
N ALA A 106 -1.84 5.73 -4.50
CA ALA A 106 -1.19 7.04 -4.67
C ALA A 106 -1.03 7.42 -6.15
N LEU A 107 -0.72 6.45 -7.04
CA LEU A 107 -0.70 6.67 -8.49
C LEU A 107 -2.10 7.02 -9.03
N ALA A 108 -3.13 6.29 -8.60
CA ALA A 108 -4.51 6.59 -8.99
C ALA A 108 -4.95 7.98 -8.49
N LEU A 109 -4.58 8.34 -7.25
CA LEU A 109 -4.85 9.66 -6.68
C LEU A 109 -4.18 10.78 -7.49
N ALA A 110 -2.89 10.63 -7.82
CA ALA A 110 -2.16 11.61 -8.63
C ALA A 110 -2.76 11.79 -10.03
N ALA A 111 -3.26 10.72 -10.62
CA ALA A 111 -3.87 10.76 -11.95
C ALA A 111 -5.27 11.38 -11.96
N ARG A 112 -6.09 11.11 -10.93
CA ARG A 112 -7.51 11.53 -10.87
C ARG A 112 -7.71 12.86 -10.18
N HIS A 113 -6.89 13.16 -9.19
CA HIS A 113 -6.98 14.34 -8.33
C HIS A 113 -5.65 15.09 -8.26
N PRO A 114 -5.06 15.51 -9.41
CA PRO A 114 -3.74 16.13 -9.44
C PRO A 114 -3.66 17.39 -8.58
N ASP A 115 -4.77 18.10 -8.39
CA ASP A 115 -4.84 19.31 -7.56
C ASP A 115 -4.83 19.03 -6.05
N ARG A 116 -4.96 17.76 -5.65
CA ARG A 116 -4.94 17.31 -4.24
C ARG A 116 -3.58 16.80 -3.78
N VAL A 117 -2.61 16.69 -4.67
CA VAL A 117 -1.30 16.14 -4.35
C VAL A 117 -0.17 17.11 -4.68
N GLY A 118 0.83 17.13 -3.82
CA GLY A 118 2.13 17.74 -4.04
C GLY A 118 3.09 16.71 -4.66
N THR A 119 4.05 16.24 -3.86
CA THR A 119 4.95 15.14 -4.20
C THR A 119 4.29 13.81 -3.86
N VAL A 120 4.37 12.85 -4.77
CA VAL A 120 3.85 11.48 -4.60
C VAL A 120 5.02 10.50 -4.66
N ILE A 121 5.33 9.87 -3.53
CA ILE A 121 6.36 8.82 -3.43
C ILE A 121 5.64 7.48 -3.49
N THR A 122 5.96 6.68 -4.52
CA THR A 122 5.34 5.37 -4.75
C THR A 122 6.38 4.27 -4.52
N HIS A 123 6.36 3.69 -3.30
CA HIS A 123 7.30 2.65 -2.90
C HIS A 123 6.80 1.28 -3.35
N GLU A 124 7.51 0.72 -4.33
CA GLU A 124 7.28 -0.63 -4.87
C GLU A 124 5.81 -0.94 -5.22
N PRO A 125 5.16 -0.13 -6.08
CA PRO A 125 3.79 -0.38 -6.51
C PRO A 125 3.72 -1.66 -7.35
N PRO A 126 2.86 -2.65 -7.02
CA PRO A 126 2.70 -3.87 -7.79
C PRO A 126 1.84 -3.65 -9.05
N VAL A 127 2.27 -2.76 -9.92
CA VAL A 127 1.63 -2.46 -11.22
C VAL A 127 2.03 -3.50 -12.26
N CYS A 128 1.58 -4.74 -12.04
CA CYS A 128 2.09 -5.93 -12.70
C CYS A 128 1.81 -5.95 -14.21
N GLU A 129 0.83 -5.20 -14.70
CA GLU A 129 0.53 -5.08 -16.13
C GLU A 129 1.65 -4.42 -16.94
N LEU A 130 2.60 -3.74 -16.27
CA LEU A 130 3.77 -3.17 -16.93
C LEU A 130 4.89 -4.19 -17.19
N LEU A 131 4.80 -5.38 -16.59
CA LEU A 131 5.81 -6.42 -16.70
C LEU A 131 5.68 -7.24 -17.99
N PRO A 132 6.78 -7.71 -18.60
CA PRO A 132 6.73 -8.61 -19.76
C PRO A 132 6.01 -9.94 -19.47
N ASP A 133 6.09 -10.42 -18.22
CA ASP A 133 5.47 -11.64 -17.74
C ASP A 133 4.08 -11.42 -17.07
N ALA A 134 3.43 -10.28 -17.29
CA ALA A 134 2.11 -9.96 -16.77
C ALA A 134 1.05 -11.09 -16.96
N PRO A 135 1.00 -11.82 -18.10
CA PRO A 135 0.06 -12.93 -18.24
C PRO A 135 0.24 -14.04 -17.19
N HIS A 136 1.50 -14.37 -16.84
CA HIS A 136 1.81 -15.39 -15.83
C HIS A 136 1.54 -14.87 -14.41
N VAL A 137 1.82 -13.59 -14.15
CA VAL A 137 1.47 -12.93 -12.88
C VAL A 137 -0.04 -12.94 -12.69
N ARG A 138 -0.83 -12.62 -13.73
CA ARG A 138 -2.30 -12.71 -13.66
C ARG A 138 -2.78 -14.11 -13.29
N THR A 139 -2.19 -15.15 -13.90
CA THR A 139 -2.52 -16.54 -13.58
C THR A 139 -2.21 -16.87 -12.13
N ALA A 140 -1.05 -16.45 -11.60
CA ALA A 140 -0.70 -16.68 -10.20
C ALA A 140 -1.62 -15.92 -9.22
N VAL A 141 -2.05 -14.70 -9.57
CA VAL A 141 -3.04 -13.94 -8.81
C VAL A 141 -4.42 -14.63 -8.84
N ASP A 142 -4.83 -15.12 -10.00
CA ASP A 142 -6.09 -15.88 -10.15
C ASP A 142 -6.06 -17.16 -9.31
N ASP A 143 -4.94 -17.89 -9.32
CA ASP A 143 -4.73 -19.09 -8.49
C ASP A 143 -4.82 -18.78 -6.98
N ALA A 144 -4.26 -17.65 -6.51
CA ALA A 144 -4.39 -17.24 -5.12
C ALA A 144 -5.85 -16.95 -4.73
N VAL A 145 -6.62 -16.29 -5.61
CA VAL A 145 -8.05 -16.00 -5.39
C VAL A 145 -8.89 -17.30 -5.41
N ASP A 146 -8.62 -18.20 -6.33
CA ASP A 146 -9.33 -19.48 -6.41
C ASP A 146 -8.96 -20.39 -5.23
N THR A 147 -7.70 -20.35 -4.78
CA THR A 147 -7.26 -21.01 -3.54
C THR A 147 -8.02 -20.48 -2.31
N TYR A 148 -8.27 -19.15 -2.24
CA TYR A 148 -9.10 -18.59 -1.17
C TYR A 148 -10.51 -19.18 -1.17
N ARG A 149 -11.14 -19.28 -2.35
CA ARG A 149 -12.51 -19.82 -2.50
C ARG A 149 -12.62 -21.28 -2.11
N GLU A 150 -11.60 -22.06 -2.43
CA GLU A 150 -11.62 -23.51 -2.24
C GLU A 150 -11.10 -23.95 -0.86
N TYR A 151 -10.03 -23.29 -0.37
CA TYR A 151 -9.30 -23.73 0.83
C TYR A 151 -9.23 -22.68 1.95
N GLY A 152 -9.75 -21.47 1.71
CA GLY A 152 -9.80 -20.40 2.70
C GLY A 152 -8.48 -19.63 2.84
N SER A 153 -8.44 -18.77 3.88
CA SER A 153 -7.48 -17.70 4.08
C SER A 153 -6.03 -18.19 4.17
N GLY A 154 -5.75 -19.18 5.01
CA GLY A 154 -4.37 -19.64 5.26
C GLY A 154 -3.66 -20.14 3.99
N ALA A 155 -4.36 -20.92 3.16
CA ALA A 155 -3.82 -21.43 1.90
C ALA A 155 -3.58 -20.29 0.89
N ALA A 156 -4.54 -19.35 0.81
CA ALA A 156 -4.44 -18.19 -0.08
C ALA A 156 -3.30 -17.26 0.29
N TRP A 157 -3.09 -17.01 1.59
CA TRP A 157 -1.94 -16.24 2.06
C TRP A 157 -0.61 -16.91 1.71
N GLY A 158 -0.53 -18.24 1.75
CA GLY A 158 0.65 -18.99 1.28
C GLY A 158 0.93 -18.77 -0.21
N LYS A 159 -0.10 -18.77 -1.06
CA LYS A 159 0.03 -18.47 -2.49
C LYS A 159 0.44 -17.02 -2.75
N PHE A 160 -0.18 -16.08 -2.04
CA PHE A 160 0.16 -14.66 -2.14
C PHE A 160 1.61 -14.40 -1.69
N ALA A 161 2.04 -15.00 -0.57
CA ALA A 161 3.42 -14.91 -0.11
C ALA A 161 4.40 -15.43 -1.15
N SER A 162 4.10 -16.60 -1.75
CA SER A 162 4.93 -17.16 -2.82
C SER A 162 5.10 -16.20 -4.00
N LEU A 163 4.05 -15.46 -4.33
CA LEU A 163 4.08 -14.46 -5.39
C LEU A 163 4.91 -13.22 -4.99
N VAL A 164 4.72 -12.72 -3.77
CA VAL A 164 5.40 -11.51 -3.27
C VAL A 164 6.92 -11.68 -3.19
N VAL A 165 7.39 -12.84 -2.70
CA VAL A 165 8.83 -13.10 -2.53
C VAL A 165 9.46 -13.76 -3.76
N HIS A 166 8.71 -13.95 -4.84
CA HIS A 166 9.24 -14.54 -6.05
C HIS A 166 10.24 -13.61 -6.74
N GLU A 167 11.45 -14.10 -6.94
CA GLU A 167 12.49 -13.37 -7.66
C GLU A 167 12.50 -13.72 -9.15
N GLY A 168 12.63 -12.71 -9.97
CA GLY A 168 12.69 -12.85 -11.41
C GLY A 168 11.31 -12.98 -12.09
N PRO A 169 11.28 -13.30 -13.39
CA PRO A 169 10.03 -13.44 -14.14
C PRO A 169 9.21 -14.63 -13.68
N VAL A 170 7.91 -14.41 -13.48
CA VAL A 170 6.95 -15.51 -13.26
C VAL A 170 6.79 -16.28 -14.56
N THR A 171 6.83 -17.60 -14.49
CA THR A 171 6.69 -18.50 -15.65
C THR A 171 5.36 -19.25 -15.59
N GLU A 172 5.09 -20.08 -16.61
CA GLU A 172 3.91 -20.96 -16.63
C GLU A 172 3.86 -21.92 -15.43
N ALA A 173 5.01 -22.28 -14.84
CA ALA A 173 5.08 -23.12 -13.62
C ALA A 173 4.61 -22.40 -12.34
N GLY A 174 4.42 -21.07 -12.41
CA GLY A 174 4.07 -20.25 -11.27
C GLY A 174 5.24 -20.01 -10.29
N PRO A 175 4.99 -19.26 -9.21
CA PRO A 175 5.96 -19.04 -8.12
C PRO A 175 6.23 -20.33 -7.34
N ALA A 176 7.47 -20.53 -6.88
CA ALA A 176 7.78 -21.60 -5.96
C ALA A 176 7.05 -21.40 -4.62
N PRO A 177 6.61 -22.47 -3.93
CA PRO A 177 5.94 -22.34 -2.63
C PRO A 177 6.82 -21.60 -1.62
N ALA A 178 6.24 -20.64 -0.91
CA ALA A 178 6.88 -19.92 0.20
C ALA A 178 6.00 -19.99 1.46
N THR A 179 6.61 -19.77 2.60
CA THR A 179 5.90 -19.66 3.89
C THR A 179 5.58 -18.21 4.19
N TRP A 180 4.44 -17.97 4.84
CA TRP A 180 4.08 -16.66 5.34
C TRP A 180 4.15 -16.62 6.87
N PRO A 181 4.70 -15.56 7.50
CA PRO A 181 5.40 -14.43 6.88
C PRO A 181 6.73 -14.85 6.26
N PRO A 182 7.25 -14.13 5.26
CA PRO A 182 8.57 -14.41 4.70
C PRO A 182 9.66 -14.22 5.76
N PRO A 183 10.77 -14.98 5.67
CA PRO A 183 11.89 -14.82 6.58
C PRO A 183 12.38 -13.38 6.61
N GLY A 184 12.40 -12.76 7.80
CA GLY A 184 12.78 -11.34 7.99
C GLY A 184 11.60 -10.37 8.15
N ALA A 185 10.37 -10.75 7.84
CA ALA A 185 9.17 -9.98 8.14
C ALA A 185 8.65 -10.24 9.57
N SER A 186 9.55 -10.50 10.52
CA SER A 186 9.22 -10.70 11.93
C SER A 186 8.98 -9.37 12.63
N GLY A 187 7.82 -8.77 12.40
CA GLY A 187 7.13 -8.11 13.49
C GLY A 187 6.65 -9.23 14.43
N GLU A 188 7.09 -9.22 15.68
CA GLU A 188 6.67 -10.15 16.73
C GLU A 188 5.13 -10.15 16.88
N SER A 189 4.46 -11.05 16.20
CA SER A 189 3.00 -11.24 16.33
C SER A 189 2.53 -12.66 15.99
N ALA A 190 3.40 -13.66 15.98
CA ALA A 190 2.97 -15.04 15.69
C ALA A 190 3.71 -16.11 16.48
N GLU A 191 4.17 -15.83 17.71
CA GLU A 191 4.53 -16.88 18.63
C GLU A 191 3.95 -16.63 20.02
N ASN A 192 3.03 -17.51 20.38
CA ASN A 192 2.69 -17.90 21.75
C ASN A 192 2.11 -16.86 22.70
N SER A 193 0.91 -16.41 22.43
CA SER A 193 -0.06 -16.28 23.51
C SER A 193 -1.17 -17.30 23.26
N GLY A 194 -1.34 -18.27 24.14
CA GLY A 194 -2.46 -19.18 24.16
C GLY A 194 -3.76 -18.50 24.61
N ASP A 195 -3.94 -17.23 24.25
CA ASP A 195 -5.20 -16.50 24.30
C ASP A 195 -5.89 -16.71 22.96
N GLU A 196 -6.97 -17.48 22.97
CA GLU A 196 -7.93 -17.53 21.87
C GLU A 196 -8.29 -16.07 21.53
N ALA A 197 -7.93 -15.60 20.33
CA ALA A 197 -8.33 -14.28 19.84
C ALA A 197 -9.85 -14.14 20.04
N ALA A 198 -10.30 -13.01 20.58
CA ALA A 198 -11.72 -12.80 20.81
C ALA A 198 -12.50 -13.09 19.52
N PRO A 199 -13.67 -13.78 19.58
CA PRO A 199 -14.42 -14.20 18.40
C PRO A 199 -14.70 -13.08 17.39
N GLU A 200 -14.86 -11.85 17.86
CA GLU A 200 -15.09 -10.66 17.03
C GLU A 200 -13.83 -10.26 16.24
N ALA A 201 -12.62 -10.33 16.82
CA ALA A 201 -11.38 -10.05 16.15
C ALA A 201 -11.10 -11.08 15.04
N SER A 202 -11.43 -12.36 15.31
CA SER A 202 -11.31 -13.43 14.31
C SER A 202 -12.30 -13.24 13.14
N ALA A 203 -13.54 -12.81 13.42
CA ALA A 203 -14.54 -12.54 12.38
C ALA A 203 -14.15 -11.32 11.50
N LYS A 204 -13.59 -10.27 12.11
CA LYS A 204 -13.10 -9.10 11.35
C LYS A 204 -11.92 -9.46 10.45
N GLN A 205 -10.94 -10.20 10.96
CA GLN A 205 -9.82 -10.66 10.16
C GLN A 205 -10.29 -11.50 8.95
N GLN A 206 -11.26 -12.38 9.17
CA GLN A 206 -11.82 -13.17 8.08
C GLN A 206 -12.53 -12.31 7.03
N ALA A 207 -13.26 -11.27 7.45
CA ALA A 207 -13.90 -10.32 6.54
C ALA A 207 -12.86 -9.48 5.75
N ASP A 208 -11.77 -9.08 6.41
CA ASP A 208 -10.67 -8.36 5.76
C ASP A 208 -9.96 -9.22 4.71
N ASP A 209 -9.68 -10.49 5.03
CA ASP A 209 -9.10 -11.45 4.11
C ASP A 209 -10.03 -11.71 2.90
N GLU A 210 -11.34 -11.87 3.14
CA GLU A 210 -12.33 -12.03 2.07
C GLU A 210 -12.34 -10.83 1.13
N LEU A 211 -12.39 -9.62 1.69
CA LEU A 211 -12.39 -8.39 0.91
C LEU A 211 -11.08 -8.25 0.10
N PHE A 212 -9.94 -8.53 0.74
CA PHE A 212 -8.64 -8.46 0.07
C PHE A 212 -8.56 -9.43 -1.10
N PHE A 213 -8.79 -10.73 -0.88
CA PHE A 213 -8.63 -11.73 -1.92
C PHE A 213 -9.68 -11.62 -3.01
N LEU A 214 -10.95 -11.37 -2.65
CA LEU A 214 -12.05 -11.43 -3.63
C LEU A 214 -12.33 -10.10 -4.31
N ARG A 215 -11.94 -8.93 -3.71
CA ARG A 215 -12.36 -7.61 -4.17
C ARG A 215 -11.23 -6.60 -4.40
N MET A 216 -10.02 -6.86 -3.89
CA MET A 216 -8.91 -5.91 -4.00
C MET A 216 -7.73 -6.46 -4.79
N LEU A 217 -7.33 -7.71 -4.58
CA LEU A 217 -6.08 -8.24 -5.13
C LEU A 217 -6.01 -8.12 -6.65
N LYS A 218 -7.05 -8.55 -7.36
CA LYS A 218 -7.10 -8.46 -8.84
C LYS A 218 -7.14 -7.01 -9.33
N PRO A 219 -8.04 -6.13 -8.85
CA PRO A 219 -8.05 -4.72 -9.28
C PRO A 219 -6.71 -4.02 -9.10
N PHE A 220 -6.00 -4.29 -8.00
CA PHE A 220 -4.74 -3.62 -7.69
C PHE A 220 -3.57 -4.13 -8.55
N THR A 221 -3.42 -5.45 -8.69
CA THR A 221 -2.35 -6.04 -9.51
C THR A 221 -2.55 -5.84 -11.01
N ARG A 222 -3.80 -5.57 -11.45
CA ARG A 222 -4.18 -5.28 -12.83
C ARG A 222 -4.33 -3.79 -13.14
N TYR A 223 -4.02 -2.93 -12.18
CA TYR A 223 -4.07 -1.50 -12.42
C TYR A 223 -3.00 -1.08 -13.43
N GLU A 224 -3.44 -0.40 -14.48
CA GLU A 224 -2.55 0.21 -15.47
C GLU A 224 -2.47 1.72 -15.19
N PRO A 225 -1.35 2.21 -14.60
CA PRO A 225 -1.22 3.64 -14.34
C PRO A 225 -1.22 4.41 -15.64
N PRO A 226 -2.01 5.49 -15.75
CA PRO A 226 -2.06 6.32 -16.95
C PRO A 226 -0.80 7.19 -17.06
N VAL A 227 0.31 6.58 -17.47
CA VAL A 227 1.66 7.18 -17.51
C VAL A 227 1.67 8.54 -18.21
N GLY A 228 0.92 8.68 -19.31
CA GLY A 228 0.79 9.95 -20.03
C GLY A 228 0.22 11.07 -19.15
N VAL A 229 -0.80 10.76 -18.35
CA VAL A 229 -1.41 11.71 -17.41
C VAL A 229 -0.43 12.04 -16.30
N LEU A 230 0.21 11.03 -15.69
CA LEU A 230 1.17 11.22 -14.60
C LEU A 230 2.36 12.09 -15.02
N ARG A 231 2.84 11.93 -16.26
CA ARG A 231 3.92 12.78 -16.82
C ARG A 231 3.48 14.23 -17.07
N SER A 232 2.24 14.43 -17.50
CA SER A 232 1.71 15.76 -17.87
C SER A 232 1.09 16.53 -16.70
N ALA A 233 0.79 15.88 -15.59
CA ALA A 233 0.11 16.50 -14.45
C ALA A 233 0.92 17.59 -13.73
N GLY A 234 2.18 17.81 -14.11
CA GLY A 234 3.07 18.81 -13.50
C GLY A 234 3.38 18.53 -12.02
N ARG A 235 3.01 17.37 -11.52
CA ARG A 235 3.28 16.92 -10.14
C ARG A 235 4.44 15.92 -10.14
N ARG A 236 5.21 15.96 -9.09
CA ARG A 236 6.36 15.06 -8.95
C ARG A 236 5.90 13.69 -8.45
N VAL A 237 5.93 12.70 -9.35
CA VAL A 237 5.81 11.29 -8.98
C VAL A 237 7.22 10.70 -8.88
N VAL A 238 7.58 10.29 -7.68
CA VAL A 238 8.87 9.64 -7.36
C VAL A 238 8.60 8.16 -7.17
N VAL A 239 9.10 7.35 -8.09
CA VAL A 239 9.08 5.89 -7.91
C VAL A 239 10.21 5.52 -6.96
N ALA A 240 9.92 4.72 -5.95
CA ALA A 240 10.88 4.28 -4.95
C ALA A 240 11.00 2.75 -4.92
N VAL A 241 12.22 2.26 -4.68
CA VAL A 241 12.54 0.84 -4.55
C VAL A 241 13.39 0.61 -3.31
N GLY A 242 13.21 -0.54 -2.65
CA GLY A 242 14.06 -0.95 -1.54
C GLY A 242 15.47 -1.30 -2.02
N GLY A 243 16.50 -0.78 -1.35
CA GLY A 243 17.89 -1.08 -1.68
C GLY A 243 18.28 -2.54 -1.46
N ALA A 244 17.57 -3.24 -0.57
CA ALA A 244 17.74 -4.66 -0.29
C ALA A 244 16.67 -5.56 -0.94
N SER A 245 15.66 -4.99 -1.60
CA SER A 245 14.72 -5.78 -2.41
C SER A 245 15.46 -6.47 -3.55
N GLY A 246 15.22 -7.77 -3.72
CA GLY A 246 15.74 -8.56 -4.81
C GLY A 246 15.05 -8.25 -6.16
N ALA A 247 14.93 -9.26 -7.00
CA ALA A 247 14.19 -9.15 -8.26
C ALA A 247 12.70 -9.51 -8.09
N GLU A 248 12.11 -9.12 -6.97
CA GLU A 248 10.71 -9.39 -6.63
C GLU A 248 9.74 -8.60 -7.52
N ILE A 249 8.51 -9.07 -7.62
CA ILE A 249 7.50 -8.50 -8.52
C ILE A 249 7.28 -6.99 -8.26
N ALA A 250 7.17 -6.60 -6.98
CA ALA A 250 6.89 -5.21 -6.62
C ALA A 250 8.02 -4.26 -7.04
N ARG A 251 9.29 -4.67 -6.83
CA ARG A 251 10.46 -3.92 -7.32
C ARG A 251 10.51 -3.86 -8.84
N ARG A 252 10.35 -5.00 -9.51
CA ARG A 252 10.36 -5.07 -10.99
C ARG A 252 9.27 -4.18 -11.61
N SER A 253 8.07 -4.18 -11.01
CA SER A 253 6.96 -3.32 -11.43
C SER A 253 7.29 -1.85 -11.24
N ALA A 254 7.91 -1.49 -10.11
CA ALA A 254 8.37 -0.13 -9.83
C ALA A 254 9.42 0.33 -10.84
N GLU A 255 10.42 -0.52 -11.14
CA GLU A 255 11.45 -0.21 -12.14
C GLU A 255 10.84 -0.01 -13.54
N ALA A 256 9.90 -0.88 -13.94
CA ALA A 256 9.17 -0.73 -15.21
C ALA A 256 8.34 0.56 -15.27
N LEU A 257 7.74 0.97 -14.16
CA LEU A 257 7.04 2.25 -14.05
C LEU A 257 8.01 3.44 -14.18
N ALA A 258 9.15 3.40 -13.47
CA ALA A 258 10.18 4.44 -13.50
C ALA A 258 10.72 4.65 -14.92
N GLU A 259 11.00 3.55 -15.65
CA GLU A 259 11.40 3.59 -17.06
C GLU A 259 10.33 4.28 -17.91
N ARG A 260 9.05 3.93 -17.76
CA ARG A 260 7.95 4.55 -18.51
C ARG A 260 7.74 6.02 -18.15
N LEU A 261 7.99 6.42 -16.90
CA LEU A 261 7.96 7.82 -16.50
C LEU A 261 9.19 8.60 -16.98
N GLY A 262 10.29 7.92 -17.32
CA GLY A 262 11.54 8.52 -17.77
C GLY A 262 12.37 9.12 -16.63
N THR A 263 12.20 8.61 -15.40
CA THR A 263 12.94 9.04 -14.20
C THR A 263 13.54 7.84 -13.50
N PRO A 264 14.78 7.91 -12.98
CA PRO A 264 15.35 6.82 -12.19
C PRO A 264 14.57 6.66 -10.89
N PRO A 265 14.43 5.43 -10.36
CA PRO A 265 13.81 5.22 -9.08
C PRO A 265 14.70 5.75 -7.94
N ALA A 266 14.07 6.30 -6.89
CA ALA A 266 14.74 6.63 -5.64
C ALA A 266 14.99 5.33 -4.85
N VAL A 267 16.18 5.20 -4.25
CA VAL A 267 16.53 4.03 -3.45
C VAL A 267 16.22 4.30 -1.98
N PHE A 268 15.38 3.47 -1.38
CA PHE A 268 14.99 3.54 0.02
C PHE A 268 15.72 2.47 0.85
N PRO A 269 15.89 2.68 2.17
CA PRO A 269 16.54 1.70 3.05
C PRO A 269 15.75 0.39 3.14
N GLY A 270 16.46 -0.74 3.25
CA GLY A 270 15.83 -2.04 3.42
C GLY A 270 15.20 -2.60 2.16
N ASP A 271 14.25 -3.52 2.36
CA ASP A 271 13.47 -4.22 1.34
C ASP A 271 12.05 -3.66 1.23
N HIS A 272 11.13 -4.46 0.69
CA HIS A 272 9.71 -4.11 0.59
C HIS A 272 9.06 -3.70 1.92
N GLY A 273 9.52 -4.30 3.03
CA GLY A 273 9.11 -4.02 4.42
C GLY A 273 10.01 -3.02 5.15
N GLY A 274 10.96 -2.37 4.47
CA GLY A 274 12.00 -1.54 5.10
C GLY A 274 11.48 -0.45 6.02
N PHE A 275 10.30 0.11 5.76
CA PHE A 275 9.66 1.11 6.61
C PHE A 275 9.26 0.57 8.00
N MET A 276 9.04 -0.73 8.14
CA MET A 276 8.79 -1.40 9.43
C MET A 276 10.11 -1.77 10.12
N ALA A 277 11.10 -2.23 9.34
CA ALA A 277 12.37 -2.69 9.88
C ALA A 277 13.26 -1.54 10.40
N ASP A 278 13.31 -0.42 9.67
CA ASP A 278 14.04 0.80 10.06
C ASP A 278 13.23 2.06 9.71
N PRO A 279 12.19 2.37 10.50
CA PRO A 279 11.37 3.55 10.28
C PRO A 279 12.17 4.85 10.37
N GLY A 280 13.30 4.87 11.12
CA GLY A 280 14.17 6.03 11.26
C GLY A 280 14.87 6.38 9.95
N ALA A 281 15.58 5.43 9.35
CA ALA A 281 16.23 5.63 8.05
C ALA A 281 15.20 5.94 6.96
N PHE A 282 14.02 5.30 7.02
CA PHE A 282 12.92 5.56 6.08
C PHE A 282 12.39 6.99 6.18
N ALA A 283 12.15 7.50 7.41
CA ALA A 283 11.69 8.88 7.64
C ALA A 283 12.69 9.90 7.10
N VAL A 284 13.99 9.68 7.32
CA VAL A 284 15.06 10.54 6.77
C VAL A 284 14.99 10.58 5.24
N THR A 285 14.84 9.42 4.60
CA THR A 285 14.78 9.33 3.13
C THR A 285 13.53 10.01 2.57
N ILE A 286 12.36 9.84 3.20
CA ILE A 286 11.13 10.56 2.82
C ILE A 286 11.36 12.08 2.88
N ARG A 287 11.90 12.60 3.97
CA ARG A 287 12.20 14.03 4.12
C ARG A 287 13.15 14.56 3.04
N GLN A 288 14.19 13.79 2.70
CA GLN A 288 15.13 14.15 1.63
C GLN A 288 14.41 14.26 0.28
N VAL A 289 13.62 13.27 -0.08
CA VAL A 289 12.84 13.27 -1.34
C VAL A 289 11.86 14.45 -1.38
N LEU A 290 11.17 14.75 -0.28
CA LEU A 290 10.25 15.89 -0.20
C LEU A 290 10.97 17.23 -0.30
N ALA A 291 12.16 17.37 0.31
CA ALA A 291 12.95 18.58 0.26
C ALA A 291 13.48 18.90 -1.15
N GLU A 292 13.89 17.88 -1.92
CA GLU A 292 14.32 18.02 -3.32
C GLU A 292 13.18 18.39 -4.28
N SER A 293 11.94 18.35 -3.81
CA SER A 293 10.72 18.58 -4.60
C SER A 293 10.21 20.01 -4.50
N ARG A 294 10.77 20.79 -3.58
CA ARG A 294 10.43 22.21 -3.33
C ARG A 294 11.42 23.13 -4.02
#